data_28c03f81333939294d4c6753b519bb79
#
_entry.id   28c03f81333939294d4c6753b519bb79
#
_cell.length_a   1.000
_cell.length_b   1.000
_cell.length_c   1.000
_cell.angle_alpha   90.00
_cell.angle_beta   90.00
_cell.angle_gamma   90.00
#
_symmetry.space_group_name_H-M   'P 1'
#
loop_
_entity.id
_entity.type
_entity.pdbx_description
1 polymer ?
#
loop_
_entity_poly.entity_id
_entity_poly.type
_entity_poly.pdbx_seq_one_letter_code
_entity_poly.pdbx_strand_id
1 'polypeptide(L)'
;MIDQKIAIVTVHDVNPSHSERILKTLDELNKLKINYNLSIVPYYNKKYNLKDFTDFSNSISSTFQADNNNVELSLHGLYHQADGQMDDFDTHTKDEEKNEIQKGLDILLSANLPRPSIFIPPAWHLSRQAIDALRELNFSISESMTELDFIQKGKKYLLHPVMNWDQQGDKEKNKQTLKQNKQMFDDRLFNIGGRSYGLFRIAIHPPNDPDGALEDQIEMIRHLREKESYRFMTYSDLLGLESSHI
;
A
#
# COMPACT_ATOMS: atom_id res chain seq x y z
N MET A 1 20.44 16.81 8.46
CA MET A 1 20.82 15.46 8.91
C MET A 1 19.58 14.60 8.88
N ILE A 2 19.65 13.38 8.38
CA ILE A 2 18.51 12.42 8.42
C ILE A 2 18.43 11.90 9.85
N ASP A 3 17.32 12.15 10.54
CA ASP A 3 17.13 11.70 11.92
C ASP A 3 16.85 10.20 12.00
N GLN A 4 16.13 9.67 11.01
CA GLN A 4 15.78 8.25 10.93
C GLN A 4 15.46 7.83 9.51
N LYS A 5 15.80 6.59 9.15
CA LYS A 5 15.40 5.93 7.90
C LYS A 5 14.14 5.09 8.12
N ILE A 6 13.13 5.31 7.31
CA ILE A 6 11.83 4.63 7.38
C ILE A 6 11.57 3.92 6.06
N ALA A 7 11.04 2.71 6.13
CA ALA A 7 10.50 1.98 4.98
C ALA A 7 9.04 1.64 5.22
N ILE A 8 8.22 1.78 4.17
CA ILE A 8 6.85 1.26 4.11
C ILE A 8 6.80 0.21 3.00
N VAL A 9 6.31 -0.97 3.34
CA VAL A 9 6.06 -2.05 2.38
C VAL A 9 4.56 -2.21 2.23
N THR A 10 4.07 -2.18 0.99
CA THR A 10 2.66 -2.42 0.67
C THR A 10 2.55 -3.58 -0.30
N VAL A 11 1.74 -4.59 0.05
CA VAL A 11 1.32 -5.64 -0.87
C VAL A 11 0.07 -5.14 -1.58
N HIS A 12 0.19 -4.92 -2.88
CA HIS A 12 -0.89 -4.42 -3.74
C HIS A 12 -1.75 -5.56 -4.31
N ASP A 13 -2.88 -5.19 -4.87
CA ASP A 13 -3.79 -6.07 -5.60
C ASP A 13 -4.22 -7.31 -4.81
N VAL A 14 -4.33 -7.17 -3.49
CA VAL A 14 -4.73 -8.28 -2.62
C VAL A 14 -6.18 -8.66 -2.91
N ASN A 15 -6.38 -9.80 -3.58
CA ASN A 15 -7.70 -10.29 -4.00
C ASN A 15 -7.73 -11.82 -4.11
N PRO A 16 -8.90 -12.46 -4.10
CA PRO A 16 -9.00 -13.93 -4.09
C PRO A 16 -8.51 -14.63 -5.37
N SER A 17 -8.47 -13.94 -6.52
CA SER A 17 -8.10 -14.58 -7.79
C SER A 17 -6.63 -14.99 -7.86
N HIS A 18 -5.80 -14.41 -7.01
CA HIS A 18 -4.36 -14.65 -6.92
C HIS A 18 -3.93 -15.12 -5.52
N SER A 19 -4.83 -15.79 -4.80
CA SER A 19 -4.67 -16.18 -3.39
C SER A 19 -3.36 -16.89 -3.09
N GLU A 20 -2.94 -17.85 -3.90
CA GLU A 20 -1.71 -18.62 -3.69
C GLU A 20 -0.46 -17.72 -3.68
N ARG A 21 -0.31 -16.83 -4.67
CA ARG A 21 0.82 -15.92 -4.75
C ARG A 21 0.81 -14.89 -3.62
N ILE A 22 -0.37 -14.38 -3.30
CA ILE A 22 -0.55 -13.43 -2.20
C ILE A 22 -0.14 -14.09 -0.88
N LEU A 23 -0.67 -15.27 -0.56
CA LEU A 23 -0.34 -15.96 0.69
C LEU A 23 1.14 -16.34 0.78
N LYS A 24 1.78 -16.74 -0.34
CA LYS A 24 3.24 -16.93 -0.40
C LYS A 24 3.98 -15.64 -0.05
N THR A 25 3.57 -14.50 -0.60
CA THR A 25 4.19 -13.19 -0.30
C THR A 25 4.06 -12.83 1.16
N LEU A 26 2.86 -13.03 1.76
CA LEU A 26 2.64 -12.74 3.18
C LEU A 26 3.48 -13.64 4.09
N ASP A 27 3.64 -14.93 3.74
CA ASP A 27 4.49 -15.86 4.47
C ASP A 27 5.95 -15.39 4.49
N GLU A 28 6.50 -14.95 3.36
CA GLU A 28 7.85 -14.39 3.29
C GLU A 28 8.01 -13.10 4.10
N LEU A 29 7.06 -12.19 4.04
CA LEU A 29 7.08 -10.95 4.83
C LEU A 29 6.98 -11.23 6.33
N ASN A 30 6.13 -12.18 6.73
CA ASN A 30 5.99 -12.60 8.13
C ASN A 30 7.29 -13.20 8.69
N LYS A 31 8.04 -13.99 7.89
CA LYS A 31 9.36 -14.49 8.27
C LYS A 31 10.37 -13.36 8.53
N LEU A 32 10.23 -12.23 7.85
CA LEU A 32 11.06 -11.06 8.07
C LEU A 32 10.66 -10.28 9.33
N LYS A 33 9.50 -10.52 9.94
CA LYS A 33 9.01 -9.81 11.14
C LYS A 33 9.07 -8.29 10.99
N ILE A 34 8.55 -7.77 9.89
CA ILE A 34 8.43 -6.34 9.60
C ILE A 34 6.96 -5.90 9.63
N ASN A 35 6.73 -4.60 9.80
CA ASN A 35 5.42 -4.02 9.57
C ASN A 35 5.19 -3.85 8.07
N TYR A 36 3.96 -4.08 7.61
CA TYR A 36 3.57 -3.89 6.21
C TYR A 36 2.09 -3.57 6.07
N ASN A 37 1.70 -3.10 4.90
CA ASN A 37 0.31 -2.77 4.54
C ASN A 37 -0.22 -3.76 3.49
N LEU A 38 -1.50 -4.10 3.58
CA LEU A 38 -2.25 -4.88 2.59
C LEU A 38 -3.25 -3.98 1.87
N SER A 39 -3.01 -3.73 0.59
CA SER A 39 -3.90 -2.94 -0.26
C SER A 39 -4.90 -3.88 -0.94
N ILE A 40 -6.13 -3.93 -0.38
CA ILE A 40 -7.13 -4.94 -0.74
C ILE A 40 -8.11 -4.41 -1.77
N VAL A 41 -8.35 -5.20 -2.82
CA VAL A 41 -9.39 -5.01 -3.82
C VAL A 41 -10.62 -5.84 -3.45
N PRO A 42 -11.72 -5.24 -2.96
CA PRO A 42 -12.87 -5.98 -2.44
C PRO A 42 -13.66 -6.77 -3.47
N TYR A 43 -13.72 -6.29 -4.72
CA TYR A 43 -14.49 -6.93 -5.79
C TYR A 43 -13.70 -6.93 -7.12
N TYR A 44 -12.60 -7.65 -7.13
CA TYR A 44 -11.66 -7.63 -8.24
C TYR A 44 -12.32 -8.01 -9.57
N ASN A 45 -12.12 -7.13 -10.57
CA ASN A 45 -12.58 -7.30 -11.95
C ASN A 45 -14.07 -7.62 -12.07
N LYS A 46 -14.93 -7.09 -11.18
CA LYS A 46 -16.37 -7.37 -11.09
C LYS A 46 -16.73 -8.87 -11.08
N LYS A 47 -15.77 -9.72 -10.71
CA LYS A 47 -15.92 -11.17 -10.75
C LYS A 47 -15.61 -11.85 -9.42
N TYR A 48 -14.57 -11.41 -8.74
CA TYR A 48 -14.09 -12.02 -7.51
C TYR A 48 -14.45 -11.14 -6.31
N ASN A 49 -15.65 -11.36 -5.77
CA ASN A 49 -16.10 -10.63 -4.59
C ASN A 49 -15.52 -11.29 -3.34
N LEU A 50 -14.79 -10.54 -2.54
CA LEU A 50 -14.04 -11.04 -1.37
C LEU A 50 -14.92 -11.81 -0.37
N LYS A 51 -16.17 -11.38 -0.17
CA LYS A 51 -17.13 -12.04 0.74
C LYS A 51 -17.47 -13.49 0.36
N ASP A 52 -17.29 -13.86 -0.92
CA ASP A 52 -17.60 -15.18 -1.44
C ASP A 52 -16.41 -16.16 -1.29
N PHE A 53 -15.26 -15.68 -0.78
CA PHE A 53 -14.01 -16.43 -0.61
C PHE A 53 -13.59 -16.47 0.86
N THR A 54 -14.40 -17.16 1.68
CA THR A 54 -14.24 -17.18 3.14
C THR A 54 -12.86 -17.66 3.59
N ASP A 55 -12.30 -18.71 2.97
CA ASP A 55 -10.99 -19.25 3.35
C ASP A 55 -9.87 -18.22 3.10
N PHE A 56 -9.91 -17.51 1.96
CA PHE A 56 -8.97 -16.45 1.68
C PHE A 56 -9.13 -15.30 2.69
N SER A 57 -10.36 -14.85 2.93
CA SER A 57 -10.64 -13.75 3.88
C SER A 57 -10.18 -14.10 5.29
N ASN A 58 -10.38 -15.36 5.74
CA ASN A 58 -9.89 -15.83 7.03
C ASN A 58 -8.36 -15.86 7.09
N SER A 59 -7.70 -16.28 6.00
CA SER A 59 -6.24 -16.26 5.90
C SER A 59 -5.70 -14.84 6.00
N ILE A 60 -6.32 -13.88 5.31
CA ILE A 60 -5.96 -12.46 5.43
C ILE A 60 -6.23 -11.95 6.86
N SER A 61 -7.40 -12.27 7.43
CA SER A 61 -7.75 -11.85 8.80
C SER A 61 -6.74 -12.35 9.84
N SER A 62 -6.23 -13.58 9.68
CA SER A 62 -5.24 -14.15 10.59
C SER A 62 -3.91 -13.39 10.61
N THR A 63 -3.56 -12.66 9.55
CA THR A 63 -2.33 -11.85 9.51
C THR A 63 -2.38 -10.66 10.46
N PHE A 64 -3.58 -10.14 10.77
CA PHE A 64 -3.77 -9.04 11.72
C PHE A 64 -3.72 -9.48 13.19
N GLN A 65 -3.80 -10.79 13.44
CA GLN A 65 -3.81 -11.39 14.80
C GLN A 65 -2.43 -11.93 15.19
N ALA A 66 -1.46 -11.92 14.29
CA ALA A 66 -0.12 -12.44 14.57
C ALA A 66 0.67 -11.51 15.49
N ASP A 67 1.14 -12.01 16.63
CA ASP A 67 1.77 -11.25 17.72
C ASP A 67 3.08 -10.50 17.35
N ASN A 68 3.64 -10.71 16.18
CA ASN A 68 5.00 -10.26 15.86
C ASN A 68 5.10 -9.17 14.78
N ASN A 69 4.02 -8.87 14.07
CA ASN A 69 4.02 -7.87 13.00
C ASN A 69 2.80 -6.96 13.14
N ASN A 70 2.99 -5.67 12.94
CA ASN A 70 1.88 -4.75 12.79
C ASN A 70 1.49 -4.71 11.32
N VAL A 71 0.41 -5.40 10.96
CA VAL A 71 -0.14 -5.42 9.60
C VAL A 71 -1.28 -4.42 9.52
N GLU A 72 -1.24 -3.53 8.55
CA GLU A 72 -2.26 -2.52 8.31
C GLU A 72 -3.03 -2.84 7.02
N LEU A 73 -4.29 -2.44 6.96
CA LEU A 73 -5.14 -2.62 5.80
C LEU A 73 -5.40 -1.28 5.12
N SER A 74 -5.27 -1.24 3.80
CA SER A 74 -5.75 -0.15 2.95
C SER A 74 -6.79 -0.65 1.95
N LEU A 75 -7.67 0.24 1.52
CA LEU A 75 -8.61 -0.01 0.44
C LEU A 75 -7.94 0.35 -0.90
N HIS A 76 -8.02 -0.56 -1.88
CA HIS A 76 -7.44 -0.40 -3.23
C HIS A 76 -8.51 -0.29 -4.31
N GLY A 77 -9.33 0.77 -4.23
CA GLY A 77 -10.51 0.91 -5.07
C GLY A 77 -11.59 -0.13 -4.74
N LEU A 78 -12.55 -0.29 -5.66
CA LEU A 78 -13.58 -1.32 -5.55
C LEU A 78 -13.29 -2.50 -6.48
N TYR A 79 -12.99 -2.22 -7.75
CA TYR A 79 -12.83 -3.24 -8.80
C TYR A 79 -11.40 -3.45 -9.26
N HIS A 80 -10.52 -2.47 -9.11
CA HIS A 80 -9.18 -2.34 -9.66
C HIS A 80 -9.18 -2.31 -11.20
N GLN A 81 -9.91 -3.22 -11.83
CA GLN A 81 -10.21 -3.26 -13.26
C GLN A 81 -11.69 -3.54 -13.46
N ALA A 82 -12.29 -2.82 -14.38
CA ALA A 82 -13.68 -3.00 -14.78
C ALA A 82 -13.75 -3.04 -16.30
N ASP A 83 -14.32 -4.11 -16.85
CA ASP A 83 -14.53 -4.25 -18.30
C ASP A 83 -13.23 -4.09 -19.15
N GLY A 84 -12.09 -4.54 -18.60
CA GLY A 84 -10.78 -4.48 -19.25
C GLY A 84 -10.07 -3.12 -19.17
N GLN A 85 -10.64 -2.16 -18.45
CA GLN A 85 -10.04 -0.86 -18.15
C GLN A 85 -9.68 -0.74 -16.69
N MET A 86 -8.64 0.04 -16.40
CA MET A 86 -8.29 0.37 -15.02
C MET A 86 -9.44 1.16 -14.39
N ASP A 87 -9.76 0.85 -13.13
CA ASP A 87 -10.74 1.56 -12.33
C ASP A 87 -10.10 2.86 -11.81
N ASP A 88 -10.27 3.94 -12.57
CA ASP A 88 -9.57 5.21 -12.37
C ASP A 88 -10.39 6.14 -11.47
N PHE A 89 -9.83 6.51 -10.31
CA PHE A 89 -10.38 7.50 -9.39
C PHE A 89 -10.08 8.96 -9.81
N ASP A 90 -10.01 9.25 -11.09
CA ASP A 90 -9.81 10.61 -11.60
C ASP A 90 -10.89 11.08 -12.60
N THR A 91 -11.84 10.22 -12.99
CA THR A 91 -12.86 10.52 -13.99
C THR A 91 -14.29 10.63 -13.43
N HIS A 92 -14.55 10.17 -12.20
CA HIS A 92 -15.85 10.12 -11.59
C HIS A 92 -16.22 11.40 -10.84
N THR A 93 -17.52 11.60 -10.58
CA THR A 93 -17.99 12.64 -9.65
C THR A 93 -17.72 12.23 -8.21
N LYS A 94 -17.70 13.21 -7.29
CA LYS A 94 -17.52 12.92 -5.85
C LYS A 94 -18.52 11.91 -5.31
N ASP A 95 -19.78 11.97 -5.73
CA ASP A 95 -20.83 11.06 -5.24
C ASP A 95 -20.67 9.64 -5.78
N GLU A 96 -20.22 9.49 -7.02
CA GLU A 96 -19.86 8.18 -7.60
C GLU A 96 -18.68 7.57 -6.84
N GLU A 97 -17.59 8.32 -6.66
CA GLU A 97 -16.42 7.91 -5.88
C GLU A 97 -16.80 7.47 -4.46
N LYS A 98 -17.59 8.30 -3.78
CA LYS A 98 -18.07 8.01 -2.44
C LYS A 98 -18.87 6.71 -2.36
N ASN A 99 -19.76 6.49 -3.35
CA ASN A 99 -20.57 5.27 -3.43
C ASN A 99 -19.70 4.03 -3.68
N GLU A 100 -18.70 4.11 -4.54
CA GLU A 100 -17.79 2.99 -4.82
C GLU A 100 -16.91 2.67 -3.61
N ILE A 101 -16.30 3.67 -3.00
CA ILE A 101 -15.53 3.51 -1.77
C ILE A 101 -16.38 2.88 -0.67
N GLN A 102 -17.62 3.35 -0.48
CA GLN A 102 -18.53 2.81 0.54
C GLN A 102 -18.87 1.33 0.26
N LYS A 103 -19.17 0.97 -1.00
CA LYS A 103 -19.39 -0.44 -1.37
C LYS A 103 -18.15 -1.31 -1.07
N GLY A 104 -16.95 -0.80 -1.33
CA GLY A 104 -15.70 -1.49 -0.99
C GLY A 104 -15.59 -1.73 0.51
N LEU A 105 -15.88 -0.72 1.33
CA LEU A 105 -15.91 -0.84 2.80
C LEU A 105 -16.92 -1.86 3.28
N ASP A 106 -18.13 -1.86 2.71
CA ASP A 106 -19.20 -2.80 3.08
C ASP A 106 -18.81 -4.26 2.77
N ILE A 107 -18.12 -4.50 1.65
CA ILE A 107 -17.60 -5.84 1.31
C ILE A 107 -16.51 -6.27 2.30
N LEU A 108 -15.55 -5.39 2.65
CA LEU A 108 -14.52 -5.71 3.64
C LEU A 108 -15.14 -6.09 4.99
N LEU A 109 -16.09 -5.31 5.47
CA LEU A 109 -16.80 -5.60 6.73
C LEU A 109 -17.57 -6.91 6.66
N SER A 110 -18.23 -7.20 5.52
CA SER A 110 -18.95 -8.48 5.29
C SER A 110 -18.01 -9.68 5.23
N ALA A 111 -16.73 -9.47 4.90
CA ALA A 111 -15.68 -10.47 4.91
C ALA A 111 -14.93 -10.55 6.28
N ASN A 112 -15.47 -9.93 7.34
CA ASN A 112 -14.87 -9.84 8.68
C ASN A 112 -13.47 -9.22 8.71
N LEU A 113 -13.20 -8.29 7.81
CA LEU A 113 -11.96 -7.50 7.80
C LEU A 113 -12.19 -6.13 8.47
N PRO A 114 -11.16 -5.57 9.11
CA PRO A 114 -11.30 -4.25 9.75
C PRO A 114 -11.54 -3.16 8.71
N ARG A 115 -12.23 -2.09 9.13
CA ARG A 115 -12.39 -0.91 8.29
C ARG A 115 -11.05 -0.18 8.12
N PRO A 116 -10.56 -0.01 6.89
CA PRO A 116 -9.33 0.74 6.64
C PRO A 116 -9.53 2.24 6.83
N SER A 117 -8.46 2.92 7.24
CA SER A 117 -8.35 4.38 7.23
C SER A 117 -7.38 4.89 6.16
N ILE A 118 -6.79 3.99 5.40
CA ILE A 118 -5.83 4.27 4.33
C ILE A 118 -6.46 3.89 3.00
N PHE A 119 -6.29 4.76 2.01
CA PHE A 119 -6.72 4.52 0.63
C PHE A 119 -5.53 4.61 -0.32
N ILE A 120 -5.35 3.61 -1.14
CA ILE A 120 -4.35 3.60 -2.21
C ILE A 120 -5.11 3.37 -3.52
N PRO A 121 -5.21 4.35 -4.41
CA PRO A 121 -5.98 4.20 -5.65
C PRO A 121 -5.28 3.23 -6.60
N PRO A 122 -6.04 2.45 -7.40
CA PRO A 122 -5.52 1.76 -8.56
C PRO A 122 -4.73 2.72 -9.46
N ALA A 123 -3.66 2.24 -10.10
CA ALA A 123 -2.76 3.04 -10.93
C ALA A 123 -2.19 4.32 -10.26
N TRP A 124 -2.35 4.50 -8.95
CA TRP A 124 -1.95 5.68 -8.17
C TRP A 124 -2.58 7.01 -8.61
N HIS A 125 -3.67 6.97 -9.37
CA HIS A 125 -4.38 8.16 -9.80
C HIS A 125 -5.51 8.52 -8.85
N LEU A 126 -5.60 9.79 -8.47
CA LEU A 126 -6.60 10.28 -7.52
C LEU A 126 -7.00 11.72 -7.84
N SER A 127 -8.27 11.93 -8.12
CA SER A 127 -8.85 13.24 -8.37
C SER A 127 -9.05 14.03 -7.06
N ARG A 128 -9.30 15.33 -7.20
CA ARG A 128 -9.72 16.17 -6.08
C ARG A 128 -11.07 15.70 -5.53
N GLN A 129 -11.99 15.30 -6.39
CA GLN A 129 -13.31 14.77 -6.02
C GLN A 129 -13.19 13.51 -5.17
N ALA A 130 -12.27 12.60 -5.54
CA ALA A 130 -11.97 11.42 -4.75
C ALA A 130 -11.39 11.75 -3.37
N ILE A 131 -10.47 12.72 -3.27
CA ILE A 131 -9.95 13.22 -1.98
C ILE A 131 -11.09 13.77 -1.09
N ASP A 132 -12.02 14.53 -1.67
CA ASP A 132 -13.16 15.06 -0.93
C ASP A 132 -14.12 13.95 -0.46
N ALA A 133 -14.35 12.92 -1.28
CA ALA A 133 -15.10 11.72 -0.90
C ALA A 133 -14.41 10.95 0.24
N LEU A 134 -13.11 10.73 0.14
CA LEU A 134 -12.31 10.07 1.18
C LEU A 134 -12.36 10.84 2.51
N ARG A 135 -12.32 12.19 2.46
CA ARG A 135 -12.45 13.04 3.64
C ARG A 135 -13.80 12.84 4.32
N GLU A 136 -14.90 12.84 3.56
CA GLU A 136 -16.25 12.60 4.10
C GLU A 136 -16.42 11.19 4.67
N LEU A 137 -15.70 10.23 4.14
CA LEU A 137 -15.67 8.84 4.62
C LEU A 137 -14.65 8.60 5.74
N ASN A 138 -14.02 9.68 6.29
CA ASN A 138 -13.05 9.62 7.37
C ASN A 138 -11.79 8.78 7.09
N PHE A 139 -11.33 8.76 5.85
CA PHE A 139 -9.99 8.25 5.57
C PHE A 139 -8.92 9.22 6.09
N SER A 140 -7.82 8.68 6.57
CA SER A 140 -6.74 9.46 7.19
C SER A 140 -5.63 9.80 6.20
N ILE A 141 -5.24 8.82 5.37
CA ILE A 141 -4.16 8.96 4.40
C ILE A 141 -4.62 8.39 3.05
N SER A 142 -4.19 9.05 1.96
CA SER A 142 -4.08 8.41 0.65
C SER A 142 -2.64 8.46 0.15
N GLU A 143 -2.27 7.44 -0.63
CA GLU A 143 -0.98 7.35 -1.30
C GLU A 143 -1.15 7.42 -2.81
N SER A 144 -0.35 8.27 -3.47
CA SER A 144 -0.12 8.20 -4.91
C SER A 144 1.34 7.83 -5.20
N MET A 145 1.70 7.71 -6.49
CA MET A 145 3.06 7.37 -6.89
C MET A 145 4.13 8.27 -6.23
N THR A 146 3.88 9.56 -6.12
CA THR A 146 4.84 10.56 -5.62
C THR A 146 4.36 11.36 -4.42
N GLU A 147 3.19 11.06 -3.86
CA GLU A 147 2.59 11.87 -2.81
C GLU A 147 2.00 11.02 -1.69
N LEU A 148 2.01 11.57 -0.48
CA LEU A 148 1.16 11.17 0.63
C LEU A 148 0.26 12.34 1.01
N ASP A 149 -1.04 12.11 1.01
CA ASP A 149 -2.04 13.10 1.42
C ASP A 149 -2.60 12.72 2.81
N PHE A 150 -2.34 13.56 3.80
CA PHE A 150 -2.91 13.46 5.14
C PHE A 150 -4.28 14.16 5.12
N ILE A 151 -5.29 13.44 4.66
CA ILE A 151 -6.61 13.92 4.22
C ILE A 151 -7.30 14.78 5.28
N GLN A 152 -7.36 14.31 6.53
CA GLN A 152 -8.04 15.02 7.62
C GLN A 152 -7.27 16.26 8.10
N LYS A 153 -5.96 16.30 7.85
CA LYS A 153 -5.10 17.43 8.19
C LYS A 153 -4.95 18.43 7.05
N GLY A 154 -5.40 18.07 5.83
CA GLY A 154 -5.21 18.88 4.63
C GLY A 154 -3.74 19.10 4.28
N LYS A 155 -2.85 18.17 4.64
CA LYS A 155 -1.43 18.24 4.39
C LYS A 155 -1.02 17.23 3.31
N LYS A 156 -0.21 17.67 2.37
CA LYS A 156 0.32 16.84 1.30
C LYS A 156 1.86 16.87 1.34
N TYR A 157 2.45 15.69 1.20
CA TYR A 157 3.88 15.51 1.16
C TYR A 157 4.31 14.96 -0.19
N LEU A 158 5.22 15.68 -0.86
CA LEU A 158 5.87 15.20 -2.09
C LEU A 158 7.03 14.29 -1.70
N LEU A 159 7.07 13.11 -2.30
CA LEU A 159 8.02 12.05 -1.99
C LEU A 159 8.69 11.54 -3.27
N HIS A 160 9.69 10.67 -3.11
CA HIS A 160 10.17 9.85 -4.21
C HIS A 160 9.07 8.91 -4.70
N PRO A 161 9.08 8.54 -5.99
CA PRO A 161 8.18 7.53 -6.50
C PRO A 161 8.21 6.26 -5.64
N VAL A 162 7.06 5.61 -5.52
CA VAL A 162 6.99 4.26 -4.94
C VAL A 162 7.87 3.34 -5.77
N MET A 163 8.68 2.53 -5.10
CA MET A 163 9.46 1.53 -5.77
C MET A 163 8.58 0.35 -6.15
N ASN A 164 8.46 0.13 -7.44
CA ASN A 164 7.59 -0.84 -8.04
C ASN A 164 8.38 -1.73 -9.03
N TRP A 165 8.19 -3.06 -8.98
CA TRP A 165 8.84 -4.06 -9.84
C TRP A 165 7.99 -4.52 -11.03
N ASP A 166 6.98 -3.77 -11.43
CA ASP A 166 6.03 -4.15 -12.50
C ASP A 166 6.63 -4.22 -13.91
N GLN A 167 7.90 -3.98 -14.06
CA GLN A 167 8.55 -4.14 -15.34
C GLN A 167 8.79 -5.62 -15.62
N GLN A 168 7.79 -6.22 -16.25
CA GLN A 168 7.72 -7.61 -16.61
C GLN A 168 9.06 -8.19 -17.09
N GLY A 169 9.57 -9.17 -16.35
CA GLY A 169 10.59 -10.12 -16.83
C GLY A 169 12.04 -9.64 -16.94
N ASP A 170 12.36 -8.36 -16.71
CA ASP A 170 13.73 -7.85 -16.84
C ASP A 170 14.38 -7.58 -15.47
N LYS A 171 14.99 -8.63 -14.89
CA LYS A 171 15.68 -8.55 -13.59
C LYS A 171 16.80 -7.49 -13.55
N GLU A 172 17.56 -7.34 -14.61
CA GLU A 172 18.65 -6.36 -14.65
C GLU A 172 18.13 -4.94 -14.69
N LYS A 173 17.04 -4.68 -15.41
CA LYS A 173 16.38 -3.40 -15.44
C LYS A 173 15.75 -3.07 -14.09
N ASN A 174 15.15 -4.04 -13.42
CA ASN A 174 14.61 -3.88 -12.08
C ASN A 174 15.73 -3.55 -11.07
N LYS A 175 16.89 -4.19 -11.13
CA LYS A 175 18.06 -3.88 -10.30
C LYS A 175 18.63 -2.48 -10.58
N GLN A 176 18.68 -2.06 -11.85
CA GLN A 176 19.10 -0.71 -12.22
C GLN A 176 18.13 0.35 -11.70
N THR A 177 16.82 0.12 -11.84
CA THR A 177 15.78 0.99 -11.30
C THR A 177 15.88 1.11 -9.78
N LEU A 178 16.11 -0.02 -9.09
CA LEU A 178 16.37 -0.04 -7.65
C LEU A 178 17.57 0.85 -7.28
N LYS A 179 18.69 0.66 -7.97
CA LYS A 179 19.91 1.42 -7.71
C LYS A 179 19.73 2.91 -7.96
N GLN A 180 19.03 3.28 -9.04
CA GLN A 180 18.72 4.68 -9.37
C GLN A 180 17.77 5.30 -8.35
N ASN A 181 16.69 4.61 -7.99
CA ASN A 181 15.75 5.08 -6.98
C ASN A 181 16.42 5.25 -5.62
N LYS A 182 17.33 4.36 -5.27
CA LYS A 182 18.11 4.45 -4.03
C LYS A 182 19.04 5.67 -4.00
N GLN A 183 19.69 6.00 -5.13
CA GLN A 183 20.50 7.22 -5.24
C GLN A 183 19.65 8.50 -5.14
N MET A 184 18.48 8.50 -5.77
CA MET A 184 17.54 9.64 -5.70
C MET A 184 16.90 9.78 -4.30
N PHE A 185 16.83 8.71 -3.54
CA PHE A 185 16.23 8.66 -2.21
C PHE A 185 16.95 9.55 -1.18
N ASP A 186 18.26 9.67 -1.28
CA ASP A 186 19.07 10.50 -0.37
C ASP A 186 18.81 12.01 -0.56
N ASP A 187 18.16 12.41 -1.66
CA ASP A 187 17.96 13.83 -2.03
C ASP A 187 16.63 14.43 -1.54
N ARG A 188 15.67 13.60 -1.13
CA ARG A 188 14.38 14.09 -0.63
C ARG A 188 14.07 13.57 0.77
N LEU A 189 13.98 14.50 1.68
CA LEU A 189 13.61 14.20 3.06
C LEU A 189 12.11 14.39 3.27
N PHE A 190 11.52 13.43 3.95
CA PHE A 190 10.17 13.52 4.47
C PHE A 190 10.20 14.27 5.81
N ASN A 191 9.67 15.48 5.83
CA ASN A 191 9.66 16.32 7.03
C ASN A 191 8.29 16.24 7.70
N ILE A 192 8.23 15.59 8.85
CA ILE A 192 7.00 15.43 9.63
C ILE A 192 7.30 15.57 11.13
N GLY A 193 6.39 16.20 11.88
CA GLY A 193 6.58 16.39 13.32
C GLY A 193 7.89 17.10 13.67
N GLY A 194 8.35 18.07 12.85
CA GLY A 194 9.60 18.82 13.11
C GLY A 194 10.90 18.04 12.92
N ARG A 195 10.83 16.81 12.40
CA ARG A 195 12.00 15.95 12.12
C ARG A 195 12.08 15.60 10.64
N SER A 196 13.29 15.25 10.20
CA SER A 196 13.59 14.85 8.82
C SER A 196 13.84 13.34 8.73
N TYR A 197 13.07 12.66 7.88
CA TYR A 197 13.16 11.21 7.69
C TYR A 197 13.53 10.90 6.25
N GLY A 198 14.34 9.86 6.05
CA GLY A 198 14.44 9.20 4.78
C GLY A 198 13.30 8.19 4.66
N LEU A 199 12.32 8.42 3.76
CA LEU A 199 11.16 7.53 3.59
C LEU A 199 11.24 6.76 2.27
N PHE A 200 11.36 5.43 2.37
CA PHE A 200 11.42 4.51 1.24
C PHE A 200 10.12 3.70 1.16
N ARG A 201 9.40 3.79 0.04
CA ARG A 201 8.13 3.09 -0.18
C ARG A 201 8.30 1.99 -1.21
N ILE A 202 7.82 0.79 -0.90
CA ILE A 202 7.97 -0.43 -1.70
C ILE A 202 6.58 -1.00 -1.97
N ALA A 203 6.24 -1.15 -3.25
CA ALA A 203 5.03 -1.84 -3.70
C ALA A 203 5.39 -3.24 -4.21
N ILE A 204 4.73 -4.26 -3.68
CA ILE A 204 4.81 -5.65 -4.13
C ILE A 204 3.48 -5.98 -4.81
N HIS A 205 3.53 -6.41 -6.09
CA HIS A 205 2.36 -6.80 -6.86
C HIS A 205 2.38 -8.32 -7.13
N PRO A 206 1.87 -9.17 -6.23
CA PRO A 206 1.90 -10.62 -6.40
C PRO A 206 1.27 -11.12 -7.69
N PRO A 207 0.17 -10.51 -8.23
CA PRO A 207 -0.40 -10.92 -9.51
C PRO A 207 0.55 -10.78 -10.69
N ASN A 208 1.39 -9.76 -10.66
CA ASN A 208 2.30 -9.40 -11.74
C ASN A 208 3.73 -9.91 -11.50
N ASP A 209 3.92 -10.79 -10.50
CA ASP A 209 5.24 -11.29 -10.12
C ASP A 209 5.90 -12.03 -11.29
N PRO A 210 6.87 -11.43 -12.00
CA PRO A 210 7.69 -12.16 -12.93
C PRO A 210 8.58 -13.14 -12.16
N ASP A 211 9.02 -14.24 -12.79
CA ASP A 211 9.80 -15.28 -12.15
C ASP A 211 10.98 -14.72 -11.35
N GLY A 212 10.94 -14.89 -10.03
CA GLY A 212 11.96 -14.47 -9.07
C GLY A 212 11.95 -13.00 -8.66
N ALA A 213 10.95 -12.19 -9.04
CA ALA A 213 10.86 -10.81 -8.58
C ALA A 213 10.55 -10.73 -7.09
N LEU A 214 9.73 -11.63 -6.57
CA LEU A 214 9.44 -11.69 -5.13
C LEU A 214 10.72 -11.95 -4.32
N GLU A 215 11.56 -12.89 -4.75
CA GLU A 215 12.82 -13.20 -4.09
C GLU A 215 13.77 -12.00 -4.06
N ASP A 216 13.89 -11.27 -5.17
CA ASP A 216 14.71 -10.05 -5.26
C ASP A 216 14.15 -8.93 -4.35
N GLN A 217 12.82 -8.79 -4.25
CA GLN A 217 12.15 -7.84 -3.35
C GLN A 217 12.37 -8.18 -1.87
N ILE A 218 12.23 -9.45 -1.52
CA ILE A 218 12.47 -9.94 -0.15
C ILE A 218 13.93 -9.77 0.25
N GLU A 219 14.87 -10.05 -0.66
CA GLU A 219 16.30 -9.82 -0.41
C GLU A 219 16.61 -8.34 -0.16
N MET A 220 16.02 -7.44 -0.94
CA MET A 220 16.17 -6.00 -0.72
C MET A 220 15.58 -5.55 0.62
N ILE A 221 14.38 -5.99 0.96
CA ILE A 221 13.75 -5.64 2.25
C ILE A 221 14.63 -6.12 3.41
N ARG A 222 15.20 -7.33 3.31
CA ARG A 222 16.15 -7.85 4.27
C ARG A 222 17.41 -6.97 4.36
N HIS A 223 17.97 -6.57 3.22
CA HIS A 223 19.13 -5.69 3.17
C HIS A 223 18.86 -4.34 3.84
N LEU A 224 17.74 -3.69 3.53
CA LEU A 224 17.33 -2.42 4.15
C LEU A 224 17.22 -2.54 5.67
N ARG A 225 16.64 -3.64 6.16
CA ARG A 225 16.50 -3.91 7.58
C ARG A 225 17.83 -4.17 8.27
N GLU A 226 18.64 -5.09 7.75
CA GLU A 226 19.81 -5.64 8.45
C GLU A 226 21.08 -4.84 8.22
N LYS A 227 21.23 -4.22 7.05
CA LYS A 227 22.46 -3.51 6.67
C LYS A 227 22.34 -1.99 6.70
N GLU A 228 21.13 -1.47 6.49
CA GLU A 228 20.92 -0.02 6.39
C GLU A 228 20.09 0.55 7.54
N SER A 229 19.67 -0.30 8.48
CA SER A 229 18.95 0.09 9.70
C SER A 229 17.63 0.85 9.44
N TYR A 230 16.91 0.50 8.36
CA TYR A 230 15.58 1.03 8.14
C TYR A 230 14.60 0.50 9.18
N ARG A 231 13.77 1.39 9.72
CA ARG A 231 12.62 1.03 10.53
C ARG A 231 11.42 0.84 9.61
N PHE A 232 10.81 -0.35 9.64
CA PHE A 232 9.59 -0.64 8.90
C PHE A 232 8.39 -0.15 9.69
N MET A 233 7.59 0.72 9.07
CA MET A 233 6.44 1.39 9.69
C MET A 233 5.20 1.19 8.82
N THR A 234 4.02 1.32 9.45
CA THR A 234 2.73 1.43 8.76
C THR A 234 2.43 2.91 8.45
N TYR A 235 1.40 3.16 7.65
CA TYR A 235 0.91 4.54 7.42
C TYR A 235 0.34 5.16 8.71
N SER A 236 -0.30 4.35 9.57
CA SER A 236 -0.77 4.81 10.87
C SER A 236 0.36 5.23 11.80
N ASP A 237 1.52 4.55 11.72
CA ASP A 237 2.71 4.97 12.46
C ASP A 237 3.16 6.39 12.02
N LEU A 238 3.06 6.73 10.73
CA LEU A 238 3.37 8.09 10.23
C LEU A 238 2.43 9.14 10.82
N LEU A 239 1.13 8.80 10.97
CA LEU A 239 0.17 9.70 11.64
C LEU A 239 0.59 9.99 13.09
N GLY A 240 1.12 8.98 13.78
CA GLY A 240 1.67 9.11 15.12
C GLY A 240 2.86 10.08 15.21
N LEU A 241 3.75 10.05 14.20
CA LEU A 241 4.88 10.99 14.12
C LEU A 241 4.42 12.45 14.00
N GLU A 242 3.36 12.71 13.24
CA GLU A 242 2.77 14.04 13.06
C GLU A 242 2.13 14.57 14.36
N SER A 243 1.59 13.68 15.18
CA SER A 243 0.85 14.06 16.40
C SER A 243 1.74 14.24 17.63
N SER A 244 3.00 13.82 17.58
CA SER A 244 3.91 13.80 18.74
C SER A 244 4.48 15.17 19.14
N HIS A 245 4.06 16.25 18.46
CA HIS A 245 4.61 17.61 18.67
C HIS A 245 3.53 18.70 18.79
N ILE A 246 2.35 18.37 19.39
CA ILE A 246 1.36 19.37 19.83
C ILE A 246 1.46 19.52 21.36
#